data_c917b1d73b762b1745f87424b71d5d3d
#
_entry.id   c917b1d73b762b1745f87424b71d5d3d
#
_cell.length_a   1.000
_cell.length_b   1.000
_cell.length_c   1.000
_cell.angle_alpha   90.00
_cell.angle_beta   90.00
_cell.angle_gamma   90.00
#
_symmetry.space_group_name_H-M   'P 1'
#
loop_
_entity.id
_entity.type
_entity.pdbx_description
1 polymer ?
#
loop_
_entity_poly.entity_id
_entity_poly.type
_entity_poly.pdbx_seq_one_letter_code
_entity_poly.pdbx_strand_id
1 'polypeptide(L)'
;MPLDGVEEDKAFFEVWGTGWQFGTPMYYGPHLERFPHRSAAVLRAIAHAPEGGVVFHCSAGRDRTGLITMLLLTLLDFDEETIAEDYLLSIDRVGPLFERRKEPDQRPLIEEFLKSKSTTLRETLSAALASFDRAKWQREGGFTDDDLMTLRARVLRSNAP
;
A
#
# COMPACT_ATOMS: atom_id res chain seq x y z
N MET A 1 -10.82 8.40 1.07
CA MET A 1 -11.12 7.89 -0.30
C MET A 1 -11.22 6.37 -0.20
N PRO A 2 -12.25 5.75 -0.75
CA PRO A 2 -12.37 4.29 -0.75
C PRO A 2 -11.34 3.70 -1.71
N LEU A 3 -10.41 2.88 -1.18
CA LEU A 3 -9.36 2.25 -1.97
C LEU A 3 -9.81 0.90 -2.54
N ASP A 4 -10.62 0.15 -1.78
CA ASP A 4 -10.86 -1.27 -2.07
C ASP A 4 -11.80 -1.46 -3.25
N GLY A 5 -12.63 -0.85 -3.78
CA GLY A 5 -13.43 -1.11 -4.99
C GLY A 5 -14.48 -2.22 -4.87
N VAL A 6 -14.94 -2.51 -3.63
CA VAL A 6 -15.93 -3.58 -3.36
C VAL A 6 -17.19 -3.45 -4.19
N GLU A 7 -17.62 -2.23 -4.45
CA GLU A 7 -18.80 -1.91 -5.23
C GLU A 7 -18.59 -2.08 -6.75
N GLU A 8 -17.34 -2.09 -7.22
CA GLU A 8 -17.02 -2.23 -8.64
C GLU A 8 -16.90 -3.70 -9.08
N ASP A 9 -16.33 -4.54 -8.21
CA ASP A 9 -16.13 -5.96 -8.53
C ASP A 9 -16.27 -6.84 -7.29
N LYS A 10 -17.48 -7.35 -7.09
CA LYS A 10 -17.76 -8.26 -5.98
C LYS A 10 -17.02 -9.59 -6.09
N ALA A 11 -16.88 -10.13 -7.33
CA ALA A 11 -16.20 -11.39 -7.55
C ALA A 11 -14.70 -11.29 -7.20
N PHE A 12 -14.06 -10.17 -7.50
CA PHE A 12 -12.70 -9.90 -7.06
C PHE A 12 -12.58 -9.95 -5.52
N PHE A 13 -13.54 -9.31 -4.83
CA PHE A 13 -13.55 -9.28 -3.36
C PHE A 13 -13.88 -10.61 -2.71
N GLU A 14 -14.68 -11.47 -3.34
CA GLU A 14 -14.92 -12.84 -2.86
C GLU A 14 -13.61 -13.64 -2.82
N VAL A 15 -12.70 -13.39 -3.75
CA VAL A 15 -11.39 -14.05 -3.83
C VAL A 15 -10.34 -13.36 -2.97
N TRP A 16 -10.19 -12.05 -3.11
CA TRP A 16 -9.06 -11.29 -2.55
C TRP A 16 -9.36 -10.47 -1.31
N GLY A 17 -10.61 -10.09 -1.10
CA GLY A 17 -11.05 -9.25 0.00
C GLY A 17 -11.38 -10.01 1.29
N THR A 18 -11.23 -11.34 1.28
CA THR A 18 -11.52 -12.22 2.41
C THR A 18 -10.26 -12.94 2.87
N GLY A 19 -10.20 -13.28 4.15
CA GLY A 19 -9.06 -13.98 4.72
C GLY A 19 -7.79 -13.10 4.86
N TRP A 20 -6.68 -13.76 5.21
CA TRP A 20 -5.44 -13.07 5.55
C TRP A 20 -4.65 -12.56 4.35
N GLN A 21 -4.96 -13.00 3.11
CA GLN A 21 -4.35 -12.39 1.92
C GLN A 21 -4.67 -10.90 1.82
N PHE A 22 -5.88 -10.47 2.19
CA PHE A 22 -6.27 -9.06 2.23
C PHE A 22 -5.44 -8.24 3.24
N GLY A 23 -5.00 -8.87 4.32
CA GLY A 23 -4.17 -8.29 5.37
C GLY A 23 -2.67 -8.39 5.11
N THR A 24 -2.22 -8.68 3.88
CA THR A 24 -0.82 -8.85 3.51
C THR A 24 -0.53 -8.27 2.12
N PRO A 25 0.77 -8.07 1.75
CA PRO A 25 1.13 -7.63 0.40
C PRO A 25 0.72 -8.57 -0.74
N MET A 26 0.28 -9.80 -0.46
CA MET A 26 -0.29 -10.70 -1.48
C MET A 26 -1.47 -10.08 -2.24
N TYR A 27 -2.19 -9.18 -1.58
CA TYR A 27 -3.31 -8.45 -2.17
C TYR A 27 -2.87 -7.33 -3.12
N TYR A 28 -1.64 -6.80 -3.00
CA TYR A 28 -1.22 -5.57 -3.66
C TYR A 28 -1.19 -5.69 -5.18
N GLY A 29 -0.51 -6.69 -5.71
CA GLY A 29 -0.43 -6.92 -7.17
C GLY A 29 -1.81 -7.05 -7.82
N PRO A 30 -2.66 -8.00 -7.38
CA PRO A 30 -4.03 -8.14 -7.87
C PRO A 30 -4.87 -6.85 -7.78
N HIS A 31 -4.75 -6.12 -6.68
CA HIS A 31 -5.47 -4.85 -6.51
C HIS A 31 -5.00 -3.77 -7.49
N LEU A 32 -3.68 -3.61 -7.64
CA LEU A 32 -3.10 -2.61 -8.54
C LEU A 32 -3.41 -2.89 -10.01
N GLU A 33 -3.52 -4.16 -10.37
CA GLU A 33 -3.93 -4.57 -11.71
C GLU A 33 -5.42 -4.31 -11.95
N ARG A 34 -6.28 -4.57 -10.97
CA ARG A 34 -7.72 -4.48 -11.10
C ARG A 34 -8.27 -3.06 -10.92
N PHE A 35 -7.69 -2.29 -9.99
CA PHE A 35 -8.18 -0.96 -9.61
C PHE A 35 -7.07 0.11 -9.64
N PRO A 36 -6.29 0.22 -10.73
CA PRO A 36 -5.17 1.18 -10.78
C PRO A 36 -5.63 2.62 -10.55
N HIS A 37 -6.82 2.99 -11.01
CA HIS A 37 -7.39 4.32 -10.86
C HIS A 37 -7.64 4.73 -9.40
N ARG A 38 -7.88 3.77 -8.49
CA ARG A 38 -8.15 4.06 -7.08
C ARG A 38 -6.89 4.47 -6.33
N SER A 39 -5.82 3.71 -6.49
CA SER A 39 -4.52 4.06 -5.90
C SER A 39 -3.93 5.33 -6.54
N ALA A 40 -4.09 5.49 -7.86
CA ALA A 40 -3.72 6.70 -8.58
C ALA A 40 -4.46 7.95 -8.04
N ALA A 41 -5.76 7.83 -7.77
CA ALA A 41 -6.53 8.94 -7.20
C ALA A 41 -6.04 9.34 -5.80
N VAL A 42 -5.63 8.37 -4.95
CA VAL A 42 -5.03 8.67 -3.64
C VAL A 42 -3.71 9.41 -3.80
N LEU A 43 -2.80 8.93 -4.66
CA LEU A 43 -1.50 9.56 -4.89
C LEU A 43 -1.64 10.95 -5.53
N ARG A 44 -2.61 11.13 -6.43
CA ARG A 44 -2.94 12.45 -6.98
C ARG A 44 -3.44 13.40 -5.90
N ALA A 45 -4.29 12.92 -4.99
CA ALA A 45 -4.75 13.73 -3.86
C ALA A 45 -3.59 14.14 -2.94
N ILE A 46 -2.61 13.27 -2.73
CA ILE A 46 -1.38 13.59 -1.98
C ILE A 46 -0.57 14.63 -2.75
N ALA A 47 -0.34 14.44 -4.06
CA ALA A 47 0.45 15.34 -4.89
C ALA A 47 -0.11 16.77 -4.88
N HIS A 48 -1.42 16.91 -5.04
CA HIS A 48 -2.10 18.21 -5.18
C HIS A 48 -2.75 18.72 -3.88
N ALA A 49 -2.41 18.13 -2.73
CA ALA A 49 -2.89 18.67 -1.45
C ALA A 49 -2.38 20.11 -1.22
N PRO A 50 -3.11 20.96 -0.53
CA PRO A 50 -2.63 22.29 -0.12
C PRO A 50 -1.27 22.24 0.57
N GLU A 51 -0.57 23.38 0.67
CA GLU A 51 0.69 23.46 1.40
C GLU A 51 0.56 22.93 2.83
N GLY A 52 1.63 22.28 3.32
CA GLY A 52 1.68 21.66 4.64
C GLY A 52 1.82 20.15 4.59
N GLY A 53 1.79 19.50 5.74
CA GLY A 53 1.88 18.06 5.89
C GLY A 53 0.63 17.34 5.41
N VAL A 54 0.80 16.14 4.85
CA VAL A 54 -0.30 15.23 4.49
C VAL A 54 -0.22 14.00 5.37
N VAL A 55 -1.33 13.66 6.01
CA VAL A 55 -1.48 12.42 6.76
C VAL A 55 -2.48 11.54 6.02
N PHE A 56 -2.08 10.34 5.68
CA PHE A 56 -2.98 9.33 5.17
C PHE A 56 -2.94 8.08 6.05
N HIS A 57 -4.08 7.44 6.23
CA HIS A 57 -4.23 6.29 7.11
C HIS A 57 -5.37 5.38 6.66
N CYS A 58 -5.35 4.14 7.09
CA CYS A 58 -6.49 3.24 7.05
C CYS A 58 -6.96 2.92 8.48
N SER A 59 -7.48 1.72 8.73
CA SER A 59 -7.87 1.32 10.09
C SER A 59 -6.65 1.08 11.00
N ALA A 60 -5.75 0.17 10.59
CA ALA A 60 -4.57 -0.21 11.37
C ALA A 60 -3.29 0.52 10.94
N GLY A 61 -3.28 1.21 9.81
CA GLY A 61 -2.08 1.84 9.26
C GLY A 61 -1.12 0.86 8.59
N ARG A 62 -1.54 -0.38 8.33
CA ARG A 62 -0.70 -1.46 7.81
C ARG A 62 -0.99 -1.78 6.34
N ASP A 63 -2.18 -2.27 6.01
CA ASP A 63 -2.45 -2.90 4.71
C ASP A 63 -2.66 -1.86 3.60
N ARG A 64 -3.79 -1.13 3.62
CA ARG A 64 -4.08 -0.09 2.63
C ARG A 64 -3.08 1.06 2.68
N THR A 65 -2.66 1.44 3.87
CA THR A 65 -1.60 2.44 4.07
C THR A 65 -0.29 1.92 3.49
N GLY A 66 0.08 0.66 3.76
CA GLY A 66 1.27 0.02 3.22
C GLY A 66 1.28 -0.03 1.69
N LEU A 67 0.13 -0.34 1.05
CA LEU A 67 0.01 -0.29 -0.41
C LEU A 67 0.31 1.11 -0.96
N ILE A 68 -0.26 2.16 -0.38
CA ILE A 68 -0.02 3.53 -0.81
C ILE A 68 1.43 3.95 -0.53
N THR A 69 2.00 3.57 0.61
CA THR A 69 3.41 3.83 0.93
C THR A 69 4.35 3.12 -0.03
N MET A 70 4.11 1.83 -0.34
CA MET A 70 4.88 1.08 -1.33
C MET A 70 4.89 1.81 -2.69
N LEU A 71 3.72 2.21 -3.19
CA LEU A 71 3.61 2.96 -4.44
C LEU A 71 4.34 4.30 -4.38
N LEU A 72 4.15 5.04 -3.29
CA LEU A 72 4.80 6.34 -3.08
C LEU A 72 6.32 6.20 -3.15
N LEU A 73 6.91 5.28 -2.38
CA LEU A 73 8.35 5.05 -2.35
C LEU A 73 8.87 4.55 -3.70
N THR A 74 8.14 3.65 -4.38
CA THR A 74 8.49 3.18 -5.72
C THR A 74 8.50 4.31 -6.76
N LEU A 75 7.52 5.23 -6.70
CA LEU A 75 7.44 6.39 -7.60
C LEU A 75 8.52 7.45 -7.30
N LEU A 76 9.07 7.44 -6.11
CA LEU A 76 10.21 8.26 -5.68
C LEU A 76 11.56 7.58 -5.90
N ASP A 77 11.58 6.41 -6.56
CA ASP A 77 12.76 5.61 -6.90
C ASP A 77 13.57 5.12 -5.68
N PHE A 78 12.90 4.88 -4.53
CA PHE A 78 13.53 4.18 -3.42
C PHE A 78 13.74 2.70 -3.78
N ASP A 79 14.81 2.11 -3.23
CA ASP A 79 15.12 0.70 -3.45
C ASP A 79 14.17 -0.23 -2.66
N GLU A 80 14.12 -1.48 -3.11
CA GLU A 80 13.25 -2.51 -2.54
C GLU A 80 13.50 -2.74 -1.05
N GLU A 81 14.77 -2.70 -0.60
CA GLU A 81 15.12 -2.92 0.79
C GLU A 81 14.53 -1.83 1.69
N THR A 82 14.68 -0.57 1.30
CA THR A 82 14.08 0.59 2.01
C THR A 82 12.56 0.46 2.10
N ILE A 83 11.90 0.05 1.01
CA ILE A 83 10.44 -0.16 0.98
C ILE A 83 10.03 -1.30 1.92
N ALA A 84 10.81 -2.38 1.93
CA ALA A 84 10.53 -3.54 2.77
C ALA A 84 10.74 -3.21 4.27
N GLU A 85 11.78 -2.48 4.61
CA GLU A 85 12.04 -2.05 5.99
C GLU A 85 10.91 -1.16 6.53
N ASP A 86 10.44 -0.19 5.74
CA ASP A 86 9.31 0.68 6.12
C ASP A 86 8.03 -0.14 6.37
N TYR A 87 7.72 -1.08 5.48
CA TYR A 87 6.55 -1.93 5.63
C TYR A 87 6.63 -2.82 6.89
N LEU A 88 7.77 -3.49 7.11
CA LEU A 88 7.98 -4.37 8.27
C LEU A 88 7.91 -3.58 9.58
N LEU A 89 8.41 -2.36 9.61
CA LEU A 89 8.29 -1.47 10.77
C LEU A 89 6.83 -1.20 11.15
N SER A 90 5.93 -1.12 10.17
CA SER A 90 4.49 -0.95 10.41
C SER A 90 3.89 -2.18 11.12
N ILE A 91 4.34 -3.39 10.76
CA ILE A 91 3.92 -4.65 11.41
C ILE A 91 4.35 -4.67 12.89
N ASP A 92 5.57 -4.30 13.16
CA ASP A 92 6.11 -4.30 14.53
C ASP A 92 5.37 -3.29 15.44
N ARG A 93 4.97 -2.15 14.87
CA ARG A 93 4.35 -1.05 15.62
C ARG A 93 2.84 -1.15 15.79
N VAL A 94 2.17 -2.09 15.15
CA VAL A 94 0.70 -2.20 15.23
C VAL A 94 0.20 -2.82 16.53
N GLY A 95 1.05 -3.57 17.25
CA GLY A 95 0.68 -4.25 18.51
C GLY A 95 -0.02 -3.36 19.54
N PRO A 96 0.55 -2.20 19.94
CA PRO A 96 -0.08 -1.29 20.90
C PRO A 96 -1.45 -0.75 20.45
N LEU A 97 -1.73 -0.73 19.14
CA LEU A 97 -3.05 -0.35 18.62
C LEU A 97 -4.10 -1.40 18.95
N PHE A 98 -3.77 -2.70 18.75
CA PHE A 98 -4.66 -3.81 19.08
C PHE A 98 -4.93 -3.88 20.57
N GLU A 99 -3.91 -3.72 21.42
CA GLU A 99 -4.06 -3.66 22.87
C GLU A 99 -5.05 -2.55 23.28
N ARG A 100 -4.89 -1.34 22.74
CA ARG A 100 -5.76 -0.20 23.06
C ARG A 100 -7.20 -0.42 22.60
N ARG A 101 -7.40 -1.12 21.48
CA ARG A 101 -8.71 -1.46 20.94
C ARG A 101 -9.33 -2.67 21.62
N LYS A 102 -8.59 -3.38 22.48
CA LYS A 102 -8.98 -4.67 23.05
C LYS A 102 -9.30 -5.71 21.98
N GLU A 103 -8.58 -5.66 20.87
CA GLU A 103 -8.66 -6.59 19.75
C GLU A 103 -7.50 -7.61 19.83
N PRO A 104 -7.68 -8.84 19.37
CA PRO A 104 -6.59 -9.81 19.29
C PRO A 104 -5.46 -9.31 18.39
N ASP A 105 -4.22 -9.58 18.79
CA ASP A 105 -3.06 -9.35 17.94
C ASP A 105 -3.14 -10.23 16.69
N GLN A 106 -3.15 -9.62 15.55
CA GLN A 106 -3.28 -10.30 14.26
C GLN A 106 -1.95 -10.87 13.75
N ARG A 107 -0.81 -10.42 14.28
CA ARG A 107 0.52 -10.84 13.79
C ARG A 107 0.74 -12.34 13.78
N PRO A 108 0.42 -13.11 14.84
CA PRO A 108 0.59 -14.57 14.84
C PRO A 108 -0.27 -15.26 13.77
N LEU A 109 -1.48 -14.76 13.53
CA LEU A 109 -2.40 -15.35 12.55
C LEU A 109 -1.91 -15.09 11.11
N ILE A 110 -1.36 -13.90 10.86
CA ILE A 110 -0.74 -13.56 9.57
C ILE A 110 0.49 -14.43 9.34
N GLU A 111 1.33 -14.60 10.34
CA GLU A 111 2.54 -15.44 10.26
C GLU A 111 2.18 -16.91 9.97
N GLU A 112 1.19 -17.47 10.67
CA GLU A 112 0.71 -18.82 10.40
C GLU A 112 0.14 -18.97 9.00
N PHE A 113 -0.66 -18.00 8.55
CA PHE A 113 -1.18 -17.97 7.19
C PHE A 113 -0.06 -17.97 6.15
N LEU A 114 0.93 -17.10 6.29
CA LEU A 114 2.06 -17.02 5.35
C LEU A 114 2.91 -18.29 5.35
N LYS A 115 3.15 -18.89 6.51
CA LYS A 115 3.80 -20.21 6.62
C LYS A 115 3.02 -21.27 5.85
N SER A 116 1.68 -21.27 5.93
CA SER A 116 0.85 -22.21 5.16
C SER A 116 0.96 -22.01 3.65
N LYS A 117 1.40 -20.84 3.20
CA LYS A 117 1.69 -20.51 1.80
C LYS A 117 3.17 -20.63 1.43
N SER A 118 4.02 -21.12 2.36
CA SER A 118 5.47 -21.24 2.18
C SER A 118 6.12 -19.90 1.78
N THR A 119 5.71 -18.79 2.40
CA THR A 119 6.20 -17.45 2.11
C THR A 119 6.28 -16.60 3.37
N THR A 120 6.84 -15.40 3.24
CA THR A 120 7.00 -14.40 4.29
C THR A 120 6.40 -13.05 3.86
N LEU A 121 6.22 -12.12 4.81
CA LEU A 121 5.80 -10.74 4.49
C LEU A 121 6.77 -10.07 3.51
N ARG A 122 8.07 -10.22 3.72
CA ARG A 122 9.10 -9.65 2.83
C ARG A 122 8.97 -10.22 1.41
N GLU A 123 8.88 -11.53 1.27
CA GLU A 123 8.73 -12.18 -0.05
C GLU A 123 7.44 -11.78 -0.75
N THR A 124 6.33 -11.64 -0.02
CA THR A 124 5.07 -11.19 -0.62
C THR A 124 5.14 -9.73 -1.08
N LEU A 125 5.87 -8.86 -0.36
CA LEU A 125 6.12 -7.49 -0.78
C LEU A 125 7.06 -7.42 -2.00
N SER A 126 8.15 -8.19 -2.00
CA SER A 126 9.06 -8.32 -3.15
C SER A 126 8.32 -8.79 -4.39
N ALA A 127 7.43 -9.78 -4.25
CA ALA A 127 6.60 -10.26 -5.36
C ALA A 127 5.64 -9.17 -5.87
N ALA A 128 5.06 -8.39 -4.98
CA ALA A 128 4.20 -7.25 -5.37
C ALA A 128 4.99 -6.17 -6.13
N LEU A 129 6.20 -5.83 -5.67
CA LEU A 129 7.09 -4.89 -6.34
C LEU A 129 7.53 -5.41 -7.71
N ALA A 130 7.96 -6.68 -7.80
CA ALA A 130 8.40 -7.30 -9.04
C ALA A 130 7.28 -7.39 -10.10
N SER A 131 6.03 -7.55 -9.67
CA SER A 131 4.87 -7.61 -10.57
C SER A 131 4.33 -6.23 -10.97
N PHE A 132 4.80 -5.15 -10.35
CA PHE A 132 4.28 -3.81 -10.58
C PHE A 132 4.80 -3.22 -11.87
N ASP A 133 3.94 -3.13 -12.88
CA ASP A 133 4.20 -2.39 -14.11
C ASP A 133 3.78 -0.92 -13.95
N ARG A 134 4.75 -0.06 -13.64
CA ARG A 134 4.55 1.38 -13.43
C ARG A 134 3.90 2.05 -14.65
N ALA A 135 4.38 1.75 -15.86
CA ALA A 135 3.88 2.40 -17.06
C ALA A 135 2.42 2.01 -17.36
N LYS A 136 2.10 0.74 -17.20
CA LYS A 136 0.73 0.23 -17.31
C LYS A 136 -0.16 0.89 -16.26
N TRP A 137 0.26 0.89 -15.00
CA TRP A 137 -0.50 1.46 -13.89
C TRP A 137 -0.75 2.97 -14.05
N GLN A 138 0.27 3.76 -14.48
CA GLN A 138 0.12 5.18 -14.76
C GLN A 138 -0.93 5.41 -15.85
N ARG A 139 -0.82 4.70 -16.98
CA ARG A 139 -1.74 4.82 -18.11
C ARG A 139 -3.18 4.45 -17.73
N GLU A 140 -3.37 3.30 -17.09
CA GLU A 140 -4.70 2.78 -16.75
C GLU A 140 -5.32 3.47 -15.53
N GLY A 141 -4.50 3.90 -14.58
CA GLY A 141 -4.90 4.69 -13.42
C GLY A 141 -5.09 6.18 -13.71
N GLY A 142 -4.65 6.65 -14.89
CA GLY A 142 -4.70 8.06 -15.26
C GLY A 142 -3.79 8.94 -14.40
N PHE A 143 -2.65 8.40 -13.90
CA PHE A 143 -1.66 9.15 -13.14
C PHE A 143 -0.60 9.71 -14.10
N THR A 144 -0.64 11.01 -14.32
CA THR A 144 0.17 11.68 -15.35
C THR A 144 1.62 11.92 -14.90
N ASP A 145 2.49 12.26 -15.86
CA ASP A 145 3.85 12.69 -15.55
C ASP A 145 3.86 14.01 -14.74
N ASP A 146 2.89 14.89 -14.97
CA ASP A 146 2.72 16.11 -14.17
C ASP A 146 2.33 15.79 -12.73
N ASP A 147 1.45 14.81 -12.52
CA ASP A 147 1.14 14.31 -11.17
C ASP A 147 2.38 13.77 -10.48
N LEU A 148 3.21 13.02 -11.22
CA LEU A 148 4.47 12.46 -10.70
C LEU A 148 5.47 13.56 -10.34
N MET A 149 5.66 14.54 -11.20
CA MET A 149 6.56 15.68 -10.93
C MET A 149 6.09 16.46 -9.69
N THR A 150 4.79 16.69 -9.59
CA THR A 150 4.18 17.37 -8.44
C THR A 150 4.37 16.58 -7.16
N LEU A 151 4.15 15.25 -7.20
CA LEU A 151 4.35 14.36 -6.06
C LEU A 151 5.80 14.38 -5.58
N ARG A 152 6.75 14.25 -6.51
CA ARG A 152 8.19 14.31 -6.22
C ARG A 152 8.60 15.64 -5.61
N ALA A 153 8.14 16.75 -6.21
CA ALA A 153 8.41 18.08 -5.70
C ALA A 153 7.87 18.27 -4.28
N ARG A 154 6.67 17.76 -3.98
CA ARG A 154 6.09 17.84 -2.65
C ARG A 154 6.87 17.07 -1.61
N VAL A 155 7.20 15.81 -1.90
CA VAL A 155 7.80 14.92 -0.90
C VAL A 155 9.29 15.21 -0.71
N LEU A 156 10.02 15.48 -1.80
CA LEU A 156 11.47 15.68 -1.73
C LEU A 156 11.86 17.10 -1.30
N ARG A 157 11.02 18.12 -1.53
CA ARG A 157 11.28 19.50 -1.05
C ARG A 157 11.06 19.68 0.45
N SER A 158 10.33 18.79 1.09
CA SER A 158 10.06 18.84 2.54
C SER A 158 11.32 18.65 3.40
N ASN A 159 12.46 18.30 2.80
CA ASN A 159 13.73 18.08 3.48
C ASN A 159 14.77 19.20 3.25
N ALA A 160 14.38 20.34 2.69
CA ALA A 160 15.26 21.51 2.70
C ALA A 160 15.20 22.17 4.09
N PRO A 161 16.37 22.42 4.76
CA PRO A 161 16.47 23.01 6.07
C PRO A 161 15.92 24.45 6.09
#